data_72942a372237a70acfd7a281fd1d5158
#
_entry.id   72942a372237a70acfd7a281fd1d5158
#
_cell.length_a   1.000
_cell.length_b   1.000
_cell.length_c   1.000
_cell.angle_alpha   90.00
_cell.angle_beta   90.00
_cell.angle_gamma   90.00
#
_symmetry.space_group_name_H-M   'P 1'
#
loop_
_entity.id
_entity.type
_entity.pdbx_description
1 polymer ?
#
loop_
_entity_poly.entity_id
_entity_poly.type
_entity_poly.pdbx_seq_one_letter_code
_entity_poly.pdbx_strand_id
1 'polypeptide(L)'
;TLVWLIENSLSLLQRVEASYLTNGINWRSDYVVTLNEKDARADLSGWVTIDNRSGTIYRDAKIKLVAGDVNRAKDEMEYKKGMMRAAEAAAKPAAPQFKEEEFFEYHIYTLQRQTTIKDNQTKQISLVNADDVKVKKELVYFGAQYYYRSNYGEKISNQKVGVFVEIDNRKENSLGMPLPKGTVRVYKHDREGSLQFI
;
A
#
# COMPACT_ATOMS: atom_id res chain seq x y z
N THR A 1 -17.57 10.26 24.82
CA THR A 1 -18.64 9.25 24.94
C THR A 1 -19.89 9.83 24.34
N LEU A 2 -20.49 9.12 23.37
CA LEU A 2 -21.78 9.50 22.79
C LEU A 2 -22.85 8.68 23.51
N VAL A 3 -23.85 9.34 24.07
CA VAL A 3 -24.97 8.70 24.77
C VAL A 3 -26.25 9.05 24.03
N TRP A 4 -26.98 8.02 23.61
CA TRP A 4 -28.28 8.18 22.99
C TRP A 4 -29.38 7.74 23.97
N LEU A 5 -30.34 8.59 24.18
CA LEU A 5 -31.59 8.23 24.88
C LEU A 5 -32.56 7.69 23.84
N ILE A 6 -32.84 6.38 23.92
CA ILE A 6 -33.76 5.71 23.00
C ILE A 6 -34.99 5.29 23.83
N GLU A 7 -36.15 5.81 23.46
CA GLU A 7 -37.44 5.38 24.01
C GLU A 7 -37.97 4.21 23.18
N ASN A 8 -38.16 3.05 23.81
CA ASN A 8 -38.71 1.88 23.18
C ASN A 8 -40.11 1.61 23.71
N SER A 9 -41.11 1.90 22.91
CA SER A 9 -42.52 1.64 23.22
C SER A 9 -42.98 0.20 22.92
N LEU A 10 -42.14 -0.63 22.37
CA LEU A 10 -42.42 -2.02 22.00
C LEU A 10 -41.71 -2.98 22.95
N SER A 11 -42.39 -4.04 23.36
CA SER A 11 -41.84 -5.08 24.25
C SER A 11 -40.89 -6.06 23.59
N LEU A 12 -40.59 -5.93 22.27
CA LEU A 12 -39.77 -6.84 21.50
C LEU A 12 -38.35 -6.32 21.38
N LEU A 13 -37.40 -7.26 21.25
CA LEU A 13 -36.02 -6.99 20.99
C LEU A 13 -35.88 -6.22 19.65
N GLN A 14 -35.28 -5.05 19.69
CA GLN A 14 -35.05 -4.23 18.50
C GLN A 14 -33.61 -4.23 18.11
N ARG A 15 -33.35 -4.27 16.80
CA ARG A 15 -32.01 -4.12 16.22
C ARG A 15 -31.79 -2.64 15.90
N VAL A 16 -30.75 -2.08 16.48
CA VAL A 16 -30.32 -0.71 16.20
C VAL A 16 -29.03 -0.77 15.38
N GLU A 17 -28.97 -0.02 14.29
CA GLU A 17 -27.77 0.19 13.49
C GLU A 17 -27.30 1.63 13.67
N ALA A 18 -26.02 1.80 13.99
CA ALA A 18 -25.41 3.10 14.15
C ALA A 18 -24.27 3.27 13.14
N SER A 19 -24.30 4.36 12.37
CA SER A 19 -23.21 4.76 11.47
C SER A 19 -22.60 6.06 11.94
N TYR A 20 -21.27 6.11 12.01
CA TYR A 20 -20.55 7.30 12.46
C TYR A 20 -19.19 7.42 11.78
N LEU A 21 -18.67 8.64 11.71
CA LEU A 21 -17.31 8.93 11.31
C LEU A 21 -16.43 9.07 12.55
N THR A 22 -15.22 8.56 12.47
CA THR A 22 -14.20 8.69 13.52
C THR A 22 -12.87 9.07 12.92
N ASN A 23 -12.07 9.77 13.70
CA ASN A 23 -10.68 10.08 13.39
C ASN A 23 -9.76 9.13 14.15
N GLY A 24 -8.46 9.20 13.87
CA GLY A 24 -7.45 8.43 14.60
C GLY A 24 -7.30 6.98 14.15
N ILE A 25 -7.93 6.59 13.04
CA ILE A 25 -7.64 5.33 12.37
C ILE A 25 -7.18 5.61 10.94
N ASN A 26 -5.99 5.11 10.60
CA ASN A 26 -5.36 5.33 9.30
C ASN A 26 -4.79 4.03 8.77
N TRP A 27 -4.57 3.98 7.46
CA TRP A 27 -3.89 2.86 6.83
C TRP A 27 -2.95 3.32 5.73
N ARG A 28 -1.93 2.50 5.45
CA ARG A 28 -0.99 2.67 4.35
C ARG A 28 -0.56 1.32 3.82
N SER A 29 -0.06 1.29 2.59
CA SER A 29 0.57 0.12 1.99
C SER A 29 2.07 0.32 1.84
N ASP A 30 2.78 -0.77 2.04
CA ASP A 30 4.22 -0.89 1.86
C ASP A 30 4.52 -2.13 1.03
N TYR A 31 5.51 -2.03 0.13
CA TYR A 31 5.90 -3.09 -0.79
C TYR A 31 7.39 -3.32 -0.73
N VAL A 32 7.78 -4.58 -0.85
CA VAL A 32 9.16 -5.01 -1.03
C VAL A 32 9.26 -5.77 -2.34
N VAL A 33 10.20 -5.36 -3.17
CA VAL A 33 10.55 -6.02 -4.43
C VAL A 33 11.97 -6.54 -4.28
N THR A 34 12.16 -7.84 -4.41
CA THR A 34 13.48 -8.47 -4.36
C THR A 34 13.85 -8.95 -5.75
N LEU A 35 14.82 -8.31 -6.37
CA LEU A 35 15.32 -8.68 -7.70
C LEU A 35 16.25 -9.90 -7.62
N ASN A 36 16.17 -10.76 -8.64
CA ASN A 36 17.13 -11.83 -8.82
C ASN A 36 18.47 -11.28 -9.37
N GLU A 37 19.49 -12.10 -9.40
CA GLU A 37 20.83 -11.72 -9.87
C GLU A 37 20.84 -11.12 -11.29
N LYS A 38 19.97 -11.61 -12.18
CA LYS A 38 19.91 -11.22 -13.61
C LYS A 38 19.02 -10.01 -13.87
N ASP A 39 18.39 -9.41 -12.85
CA ASP A 39 17.43 -8.30 -12.97
C ASP A 39 16.26 -8.61 -13.94
N ALA A 40 15.87 -9.87 -14.08
CA ALA A 40 14.84 -10.34 -15.00
C ALA A 40 13.61 -10.91 -14.28
N ARG A 41 13.72 -11.18 -12.99
CA ARG A 41 12.68 -11.70 -12.12
C ARG A 41 12.74 -11.02 -10.76
N ALA A 42 11.60 -10.93 -10.11
CA ALA A 42 11.50 -10.38 -8.77
C ALA A 42 10.44 -11.10 -7.95
N ASP A 43 10.62 -11.13 -6.64
CA ASP A 43 9.57 -11.44 -5.69
C ASP A 43 8.98 -10.13 -5.18
N LEU A 44 7.66 -10.03 -5.19
CA LEU A 44 6.90 -8.89 -4.70
C LEU A 44 6.09 -9.29 -3.47
N SER A 45 6.34 -8.63 -2.36
CA SER A 45 5.52 -8.73 -1.16
C SER A 45 4.95 -7.37 -0.79
N GLY A 46 3.66 -7.32 -0.45
CA GLY A 46 2.98 -6.10 -0.07
C GLY A 46 2.14 -6.30 1.19
N TRP A 47 2.09 -5.27 2.01
CA TRP A 47 1.34 -5.24 3.27
C TRP A 47 0.50 -3.98 3.39
N VAL A 48 -0.60 -4.12 4.08
CA VAL A 48 -1.37 -3.00 4.62
C VAL A 48 -1.04 -2.87 6.10
N THR A 49 -0.67 -1.66 6.49
CA THR A 49 -0.45 -1.29 7.90
C THR A 49 -1.62 -0.42 8.35
N ILE A 50 -2.38 -0.87 9.33
CA ILE A 50 -3.48 -0.14 9.95
C ILE A 50 -3.01 0.36 11.31
N ASP A 51 -3.10 1.67 11.55
CA ASP A 51 -2.77 2.31 12.82
C ASP A 51 -4.06 2.82 13.46
N ASN A 52 -4.41 2.30 14.63
CA ASN A 52 -5.59 2.69 15.38
C ASN A 52 -5.20 3.49 16.63
N ARG A 53 -5.55 4.75 16.63
CA ARG A 53 -5.43 5.71 17.75
C ARG A 53 -6.74 6.44 17.99
N SER A 54 -7.86 5.75 17.73
CA SER A 54 -9.20 6.34 17.85
C SER A 54 -9.74 6.36 19.28
N GLY A 55 -9.01 5.77 20.22
CA GLY A 55 -9.45 5.65 21.62
C GLY A 55 -10.40 4.48 21.86
N THR A 56 -10.61 3.59 20.87
CA THR A 56 -11.51 2.45 21.02
C THR A 56 -10.96 1.16 20.40
N ILE A 57 -11.50 0.03 20.82
CA ILE A 57 -11.17 -1.30 20.29
C ILE A 57 -12.28 -1.72 19.32
N TYR A 58 -11.89 -2.10 18.12
CA TYR A 58 -12.79 -2.71 17.12
C TYR A 58 -12.64 -4.22 17.17
N ARG A 59 -13.59 -4.88 17.88
CA ARG A 59 -13.58 -6.33 18.05
C ARG A 59 -14.25 -7.01 16.86
N ASP A 60 -13.65 -8.10 16.36
CA ASP A 60 -14.17 -8.93 15.28
C ASP A 60 -14.72 -8.11 14.09
N ALA A 61 -13.98 -7.05 13.76
CA ALA A 61 -14.38 -6.09 12.75
C ALA A 61 -14.23 -6.67 11.33
N LYS A 62 -15.20 -6.38 10.49
CA LYS A 62 -15.09 -6.52 9.03
C LYS A 62 -14.42 -5.26 8.49
N ILE A 63 -13.24 -5.42 7.91
CA ILE A 63 -12.45 -4.30 7.43
C ILE A 63 -12.62 -4.17 5.92
N LYS A 64 -12.93 -2.95 5.48
CA LYS A 64 -12.86 -2.51 4.10
C LYS A 64 -11.95 -1.29 4.01
N LEU A 65 -10.94 -1.37 3.17
CA LEU A 65 -10.01 -0.28 2.90
C LEU A 65 -10.37 0.33 1.55
N VAL A 66 -10.43 1.64 1.49
CA VAL A 66 -10.77 2.35 0.26
C VAL A 66 -9.52 3.11 -0.21
N ALA A 67 -9.09 2.86 -1.45
CA ALA A 67 -8.02 3.56 -2.11
C ALA A 67 -8.55 4.29 -3.35
N GLY A 68 -8.13 5.53 -3.54
CA GLY A 68 -8.54 6.44 -4.61
C GLY A 68 -8.70 7.86 -4.07
N ASP A 69 -8.99 8.80 -4.95
CA ASP A 69 -9.26 10.18 -4.57
C ASP A 69 -10.68 10.32 -4.04
N VAL A 70 -10.86 10.03 -2.76
CA VAL A 70 -12.15 10.21 -2.10
C VAL A 70 -12.40 11.70 -1.91
N ASN A 71 -13.34 12.27 -2.64
CA ASN A 71 -13.83 13.62 -2.42
C ASN A 71 -14.54 13.71 -1.06
N ARG A 72 -13.77 13.98 -0.01
CA ARG A 72 -14.34 14.45 1.26
C ARG A 72 -14.59 15.94 1.14
N ALA A 73 -15.74 16.42 1.55
CA ALA A 73 -15.93 17.82 1.87
C ALA A 73 -14.81 18.21 2.85
N LYS A 74 -13.92 19.12 2.42
CA LYS A 74 -12.71 19.47 3.16
C LYS A 74 -13.08 20.25 4.41
N ASP A 75 -12.76 19.70 5.57
CA ASP A 75 -12.30 20.52 6.69
C ASP A 75 -10.78 20.64 6.55
N GLU A 76 -10.31 21.87 6.33
CA GLU A 76 -8.89 22.19 6.23
C GLU A 76 -8.24 22.06 7.60
N MET A 77 -7.32 21.11 7.78
CA MET A 77 -6.16 21.25 8.69
C MET A 77 -5.08 20.18 8.48
N GLU A 78 -3.95 20.71 8.10
CA GLU A 78 -2.55 20.35 8.37
C GLU A 78 -2.05 18.90 8.30
N TYR A 79 -1.24 18.71 7.26
CA TYR A 79 -0.24 17.66 7.15
C TYR A 79 1.06 18.05 7.91
N LYS A 80 1.45 17.28 8.91
CA LYS A 80 2.86 17.23 9.37
C LYS A 80 3.32 15.82 9.70
N LYS A 81 4.36 15.44 8.94
CA LYS A 81 5.47 14.50 9.13
C LYS A 81 5.49 13.56 10.35
N GLY A 82 5.70 12.28 10.07
CA GLY A 82 6.25 11.30 11.00
C GLY A 82 6.77 10.05 10.28
N MET A 83 8.07 10.04 9.97
CA MET A 83 8.82 8.84 9.59
C MET A 83 9.09 7.99 10.84
N MET A 84 8.94 6.64 10.78
CA MET A 84 9.99 5.73 11.23
C MET A 84 9.65 4.23 11.16
N ARG A 85 10.57 3.49 10.55
CA ARG A 85 11.09 2.13 10.75
C ARG A 85 10.12 0.94 10.76
N ALA A 86 10.24 0.15 9.69
CA ALA A 86 9.76 -1.23 9.61
C ALA A 86 10.89 -2.19 10.00
N ALA A 87 10.57 -3.18 10.81
CA ALA A 87 11.42 -4.34 11.08
C ALA A 87 10.99 -5.51 10.20
N GLU A 88 11.98 -6.22 9.68
CA GLU A 88 11.83 -7.39 8.83
C GLU A 88 11.20 -8.56 9.57
N ALA A 89 10.27 -9.24 8.92
CA ALA A 89 9.93 -10.62 9.20
C ALA A 89 9.52 -11.30 7.89
N ALA A 90 10.37 -12.18 7.41
CA ALA A 90 10.08 -13.05 6.27
C ALA A 90 8.97 -14.04 6.67
N ALA A 91 7.83 -13.98 6.00
CA ALA A 91 6.73 -14.91 6.16
C ALA A 91 6.50 -15.69 4.85
N LYS A 92 6.27 -17.00 4.99
CA LYS A 92 5.88 -17.91 3.88
C LYS A 92 4.62 -17.40 3.16
N PRO A 93 4.46 -17.69 1.86
CA PRO A 93 3.31 -17.25 1.09
C PRO A 93 2.02 -17.81 1.69
N ALA A 94 1.18 -16.92 2.16
CA ALA A 94 -0.17 -17.21 2.62
C ALA A 94 -1.15 -16.82 1.50
N ALA A 95 -2.29 -17.51 1.42
CA ALA A 95 -3.37 -17.15 0.50
C ALA A 95 -3.75 -15.67 0.63
N PRO A 96 -4.19 -15.00 -0.46
CA PRO A 96 -4.51 -13.58 -0.44
C PRO A 96 -5.56 -13.30 0.62
N GLN A 97 -5.24 -12.39 1.54
CA GLN A 97 -6.11 -12.07 2.68
C GLN A 97 -7.16 -11.01 2.32
N PHE A 98 -6.98 -10.31 1.23
CA PHE A 98 -7.91 -9.30 0.73
C PHE A 98 -8.56 -9.73 -0.58
N LYS A 99 -9.84 -9.39 -0.74
CA LYS A 99 -10.56 -9.39 -2.01
C LYS A 99 -10.71 -7.93 -2.43
N GLU A 100 -10.24 -7.61 -3.62
CA GLU A 100 -10.41 -6.29 -4.23
C GLU A 100 -11.66 -6.28 -5.09
N GLU A 101 -12.36 -5.15 -5.12
CA GLU A 101 -13.45 -4.85 -6.05
C GLU A 101 -13.37 -3.37 -6.48
N GLU A 102 -13.59 -3.13 -7.77
CA GLU A 102 -13.75 -1.78 -8.30
C GLU A 102 -15.12 -1.24 -7.90
N PHE A 103 -15.15 -0.05 -7.34
CA PHE A 103 -16.37 0.63 -6.93
C PHE A 103 -16.31 2.11 -7.30
N PHE A 104 -16.98 2.49 -8.38
CA PHE A 104 -16.85 3.80 -8.98
C PHE A 104 -15.40 4.09 -9.42
N GLU A 105 -14.81 5.18 -8.92
CA GLU A 105 -13.40 5.54 -9.14
C GLU A 105 -12.49 5.10 -7.99
N TYR A 106 -12.97 4.18 -7.13
CA TYR A 106 -12.25 3.65 -5.98
C TYR A 106 -12.00 2.16 -6.14
N HIS A 107 -10.98 1.70 -5.44
CA HIS A 107 -10.75 0.29 -5.20
C HIS A 107 -11.03 -0.03 -3.73
N ILE A 108 -11.88 -1.01 -3.49
CA ILE A 108 -12.22 -1.48 -2.15
C ILE A 108 -11.52 -2.80 -1.90
N TYR A 109 -10.69 -2.83 -0.86
CA TYR A 109 -9.99 -4.04 -0.41
C TYR A 109 -10.68 -4.59 0.83
N THR A 110 -11.43 -5.66 0.67
CA THR A 110 -12.17 -6.30 1.76
C THR A 110 -11.33 -7.41 2.39
N LEU A 111 -11.02 -7.28 3.68
CA LEU A 111 -10.36 -8.34 4.43
C LEU A 111 -11.29 -9.53 4.59
N GLN A 112 -10.87 -10.71 4.12
CA GLN A 112 -11.71 -11.91 4.04
C GLN A 112 -12.03 -12.52 5.41
N ARG A 113 -11.29 -12.14 6.44
CA ARG A 113 -11.51 -12.59 7.82
C ARG A 113 -11.78 -11.42 8.74
N GLN A 114 -12.63 -11.63 9.71
CA GLN A 114 -12.80 -10.66 10.81
C GLN A 114 -11.51 -10.58 11.63
N THR A 115 -11.22 -9.41 12.15
CA THR A 115 -10.05 -9.19 12.98
C THR A 115 -10.33 -8.12 14.03
N THR A 116 -9.69 -8.26 15.18
CA THR A 116 -9.74 -7.24 16.22
C THR A 116 -8.59 -6.27 16.05
N ILE A 117 -8.90 -4.96 16.05
CA ILE A 117 -7.91 -3.89 16.08
C ILE A 117 -8.03 -3.21 17.45
N LYS A 118 -7.00 -3.36 18.29
CA LYS A 118 -6.95 -2.75 19.61
C LYS A 118 -6.66 -1.25 19.49
N ASP A 119 -7.03 -0.51 20.52
CA ASP A 119 -6.61 0.88 20.65
C ASP A 119 -5.07 0.98 20.80
N ASN A 120 -4.49 2.04 20.26
CA ASN A 120 -3.04 2.25 20.20
C ASN A 120 -2.25 1.08 19.57
N GLN A 121 -2.87 0.38 18.61
CA GLN A 121 -2.28 -0.74 17.90
C GLN A 121 -1.97 -0.39 16.46
N THR A 122 -0.75 -0.73 16.03
CA THR A 122 -0.38 -0.84 14.61
C THR A 122 -0.45 -2.32 14.21
N LYS A 123 -1.22 -2.62 13.17
CA LYS A 123 -1.45 -3.98 12.68
C LYS A 123 -1.09 -4.09 11.20
N GLN A 124 -0.23 -5.04 10.87
CA GLN A 124 0.12 -5.37 9.49
C GLN A 124 -0.66 -6.60 9.02
N ILE A 125 -1.13 -6.53 7.78
CA ILE A 125 -1.87 -7.60 7.11
C ILE A 125 -1.33 -7.72 5.70
N SER A 126 -0.99 -8.94 5.27
CA SER A 126 -0.51 -9.20 3.90
C SER A 126 -1.58 -8.83 2.89
N LEU A 127 -1.19 -8.04 1.89
CA LEU A 127 -2.03 -7.60 0.78
C LEU A 127 -1.80 -8.44 -0.47
N VAL A 128 -0.54 -8.61 -0.86
CA VAL A 128 -0.12 -9.32 -2.06
C VAL A 128 1.21 -10.03 -1.81
N ASN A 129 1.33 -11.24 -2.33
CA ASN A 129 2.60 -11.96 -2.47
C ASN A 129 2.62 -12.59 -3.86
N ALA A 130 3.65 -12.30 -4.62
CA ALA A 130 3.88 -12.85 -5.94
C ALA A 130 5.35 -13.18 -6.09
N ASP A 131 5.65 -14.44 -6.35
CA ASP A 131 6.99 -14.93 -6.53
C ASP A 131 7.29 -15.08 -8.03
N ASP A 132 8.56 -14.94 -8.38
CA ASP A 132 9.08 -15.13 -9.75
C ASP A 132 8.38 -14.25 -10.81
N VAL A 133 8.01 -13.04 -10.44
CA VAL A 133 7.37 -12.05 -11.33
C VAL A 133 8.36 -11.62 -12.40
N LYS A 134 7.93 -11.62 -13.66
CA LYS A 134 8.76 -11.08 -14.75
C LYS A 134 8.94 -9.58 -14.59
N VAL A 135 10.15 -9.12 -14.67
CA VAL A 135 10.50 -7.70 -14.62
C VAL A 135 11.39 -7.32 -15.79
N LYS A 136 11.33 -6.07 -16.21
CA LYS A 136 12.17 -5.50 -17.24
C LYS A 136 12.98 -4.36 -16.65
N LYS A 137 14.31 -4.47 -16.72
CA LYS A 137 15.20 -3.39 -16.33
C LYS A 137 15.45 -2.47 -17.52
N GLU A 138 15.26 -1.21 -17.32
CA GLU A 138 15.51 -0.18 -18.33
C GLU A 138 16.49 0.86 -17.81
N LEU A 139 17.40 1.26 -18.68
CA LEU A 139 18.33 2.36 -18.45
C LEU A 139 17.84 3.55 -19.27
N VAL A 140 17.38 4.59 -18.59
CA VAL A 140 16.76 5.75 -19.25
C VAL A 140 17.60 6.99 -19.01
N TYR A 141 18.00 7.61 -20.10
CA TYR A 141 18.59 8.94 -20.09
C TYR A 141 17.56 9.95 -20.56
N PHE A 142 17.22 10.89 -19.72
CA PHE A 142 16.31 11.98 -20.06
C PHE A 142 17.08 13.12 -20.68
N GLY A 143 16.90 13.32 -22.00
CA GLY A 143 17.41 14.48 -22.71
C GLY A 143 16.67 15.76 -22.28
N ALA A 144 17.31 16.89 -22.48
CA ALA A 144 16.69 18.20 -22.27
C ALA A 144 16.23 18.81 -23.61
N GLN A 145 15.17 19.62 -23.56
CA GLN A 145 14.59 20.23 -24.77
C GLN A 145 15.62 21.04 -25.59
N TYR A 146 16.63 21.63 -24.94
CA TYR A 146 17.67 22.41 -25.61
C TYR A 146 18.64 21.54 -26.45
N TYR A 147 18.66 20.22 -26.31
CA TYR A 147 19.46 19.31 -27.15
C TYR A 147 19.00 19.32 -28.61
N TYR A 148 17.76 19.71 -28.88
CA TYR A 148 17.19 19.77 -30.20
C TYR A 148 17.41 21.14 -30.90
N ARG A 149 18.07 22.09 -30.22
CA ARG A 149 18.47 23.37 -30.78
C ARG A 149 19.89 23.24 -31.33
N SER A 150 20.17 23.87 -32.46
CA SER A 150 21.34 23.65 -33.33
C SER A 150 22.71 23.77 -32.69
N ASN A 151 22.89 24.50 -31.61
CA ASN A 151 24.15 24.61 -30.87
C ASN A 151 23.85 24.82 -29.38
N TYR A 152 24.26 23.90 -28.56
CA TYR A 152 24.25 24.09 -27.11
C TYR A 152 25.68 23.88 -26.57
N GLY A 153 26.42 24.92 -26.39
CA GLY A 153 27.65 25.04 -25.63
C GLY A 153 28.58 23.81 -25.54
N GLU A 154 29.24 23.65 -24.44
CA GLU A 154 30.20 22.58 -24.17
C GLU A 154 29.54 21.21 -23.94
N LYS A 155 30.33 20.13 -24.18
CA LYS A 155 29.88 18.76 -23.87
C LYS A 155 29.54 18.63 -22.40
N ILE A 156 28.30 18.30 -22.12
CA ILE A 156 27.84 18.02 -20.76
C ILE A 156 28.34 16.61 -20.39
N SER A 157 29.25 16.53 -19.41
CA SER A 157 29.72 15.27 -18.84
C SER A 157 28.97 14.93 -17.55
N ASN A 158 29.11 13.70 -17.08
CA ASN A 158 28.55 13.24 -15.81
C ASN A 158 27.00 13.25 -15.71
N GLN A 159 26.34 13.02 -16.83
CA GLN A 159 24.88 12.84 -16.82
C GLN A 159 24.50 11.53 -16.15
N LYS A 160 23.48 11.59 -15.25
CA LYS A 160 22.97 10.40 -14.58
C LYS A 160 21.99 9.66 -15.48
N VAL A 161 22.18 8.36 -15.60
CA VAL A 161 21.21 7.46 -16.22
C VAL A 161 20.28 6.93 -15.13
N GLY A 162 18.98 7.10 -15.33
CA GLY A 162 17.97 6.51 -14.46
C GLY A 162 17.89 5.00 -14.68
N VAL A 163 17.79 4.24 -13.60
CA VAL A 163 17.51 2.81 -13.64
C VAL A 163 16.06 2.58 -13.27
N PHE A 164 15.31 1.98 -14.17
CA PHE A 164 13.90 1.67 -13.97
C PHE A 164 13.70 0.16 -13.99
N VAL A 165 12.79 -0.30 -13.15
CA VAL A 165 12.32 -1.69 -13.13
C VAL A 165 10.82 -1.65 -13.42
N GLU A 166 10.44 -2.16 -14.58
CA GLU A 166 9.06 -2.29 -15.02
C GLU A 166 8.49 -3.63 -14.55
N ILE A 167 7.35 -3.59 -13.90
CA ILE A 167 6.60 -4.77 -13.44
C ILE A 167 5.22 -4.72 -14.10
N ASP A 168 4.90 -5.75 -14.87
CA ASP A 168 3.60 -5.86 -15.51
C ASP A 168 2.59 -6.48 -14.54
N ASN A 169 1.63 -5.66 -14.07
CA ASN A 169 0.61 -6.08 -13.11
C ASN A 169 -0.50 -6.86 -13.80
N ARG A 170 -0.23 -8.11 -14.17
CA ARG A 170 -1.18 -9.03 -14.82
C ARG A 170 -1.27 -10.35 -14.08
N LYS A 171 -2.38 -11.07 -14.33
CA LYS A 171 -2.64 -12.40 -13.75
C LYS A 171 -1.58 -13.43 -14.13
N GLU A 172 -1.02 -13.33 -15.33
CA GLU A 172 0.07 -14.19 -15.83
C GLU A 172 1.37 -14.03 -15.02
N ASN A 173 1.51 -12.90 -14.33
CA ASN A 173 2.61 -12.61 -13.41
C ASN A 173 2.24 -12.84 -11.93
N SER A 174 1.22 -13.63 -11.65
CA SER A 174 0.69 -13.85 -10.28
C SER A 174 0.26 -12.56 -9.58
N LEU A 175 -0.05 -11.53 -10.35
CA LEU A 175 -0.55 -10.22 -9.94
C LEU A 175 -1.97 -9.98 -10.50
N GLY A 176 -2.30 -8.75 -10.94
CA GLY A 176 -3.56 -8.42 -11.61
C GLY A 176 -4.60 -7.78 -10.68
N MET A 177 -4.28 -7.64 -9.40
CA MET A 177 -5.04 -6.80 -8.47
C MET A 177 -4.48 -5.37 -8.53
N PRO A 178 -5.30 -4.33 -8.70
CA PRO A 178 -4.86 -2.96 -8.51
C PRO A 178 -4.14 -2.80 -7.18
N LEU A 179 -2.98 -2.15 -7.18
CA LEU A 179 -2.19 -1.97 -5.97
C LEU A 179 -2.43 -0.57 -5.41
N PRO A 180 -2.82 -0.43 -4.13
CA PRO A 180 -2.98 0.90 -3.53
C PRO A 180 -1.66 1.65 -3.48
N LYS A 181 -1.73 2.97 -3.53
CA LYS A 181 -0.57 3.84 -3.40
C LYS A 181 0.19 3.54 -2.11
N GLY A 182 1.51 3.36 -2.21
CA GLY A 182 2.35 3.00 -1.08
C GLY A 182 3.83 3.25 -1.30
N THR A 183 4.65 2.85 -0.34
CA THR A 183 6.10 2.92 -0.43
C THR A 183 6.65 1.62 -1.00
N VAL A 184 7.41 1.70 -2.08
CA VAL A 184 8.11 0.55 -2.67
C VAL A 184 9.58 0.59 -2.28
N ARG A 185 10.09 -0.51 -1.74
CA ARG A 185 11.52 -0.71 -1.46
C ARG A 185 12.03 -1.82 -2.34
N VAL A 186 13.14 -1.57 -3.01
CA VAL A 186 13.74 -2.53 -3.94
C VAL A 186 15.03 -3.05 -3.34
N TYR A 187 15.17 -4.37 -3.35
CA TYR A 187 16.33 -5.09 -2.86
C TYR A 187 16.89 -6.02 -3.94
N LYS A 188 18.14 -6.35 -3.81
CA LYS A 188 18.81 -7.34 -4.66
C LYS A 188 19.80 -8.14 -3.83
N HIS A 189 19.95 -9.42 -4.14
CA HIS A 189 21.04 -10.24 -3.57
C HIS A 189 22.37 -9.82 -4.16
N ASP A 190 23.36 -9.63 -3.30
CA ASP A 190 24.76 -9.47 -3.73
C ASP A 190 25.38 -10.84 -4.09
N ARG A 191 26.66 -10.82 -4.46
CA ARG A 191 27.38 -12.05 -4.85
C ARG A 191 27.57 -13.05 -3.71
N GLU A 192 27.43 -12.62 -2.48
CA GLU A 192 27.54 -13.43 -1.28
C GLU A 192 26.17 -13.95 -0.81
N GLY A 193 25.09 -13.59 -1.53
CA GLY A 193 23.72 -13.96 -1.21
C GLY A 193 23.04 -13.07 -0.15
N SER A 194 23.72 -12.01 0.29
CA SER A 194 23.12 -11.04 1.22
C SER A 194 22.20 -10.07 0.49
N LEU A 195 21.09 -9.72 1.17
CA LEU A 195 20.08 -8.81 0.60
C LEU A 195 20.50 -7.35 0.82
N GLN A 196 20.67 -6.63 -0.29
CA GLN A 196 21.08 -5.22 -0.29
C GLN A 196 19.95 -4.33 -0.80
N PHE A 197 19.74 -3.19 -0.16
CA PHE A 197 18.83 -2.14 -0.64
C PHE A 197 19.48 -1.40 -1.81
N ILE A 198 18.72 -1.14 -2.89
CA ILE A 198 19.20 -0.48 -4.10
C ILE A 198 18.36 0.74 -4.50
#